data_3ad97e70ca0e1638463570e6cdc7bf98
#
_entry.id   3ad97e70ca0e1638463570e6cdc7bf98
#
_cell.length_a   1.000
_cell.length_b   1.000
_cell.length_c   1.000
_cell.angle_alpha   90.00
_cell.angle_beta   90.00
_cell.angle_gamma   90.00
#
_symmetry.space_group_name_H-M   'P 1'
#
loop_
_entity.id
_entity.type
_entity.pdbx_description
1 polymer ?
#
loop_
_entity_poly.entity_id
_entity_poly.type
_entity_poly.pdbx_seq_one_letter_code
_entity_poly.pdbx_strand_id
1 'polypeptide(L)'
;NVIDALLFATSVAVGITPQMLPVIVTTSLSQGAKDLARRQVIVKELPAIQNLGAMDVLCCDKTGTLTEDRIVLERYLNTDGNEDARVLRHAFLNSFFQTGLKNLIDLAVIDRADVTPSTVAPDSMLGQSLRDRYTKVDEVPFDFSRRRLSVVVADAQGKTQMVTKGAAEEMLEICSFVEVDGAAQPLTEDKLAQIRKQVAGLNAEGLRVIAVAQKTDPRCVGEFGIADECDMVLMGFLAFLDPPKASA
;
A
#
# COMPACT_ATOMS: atom_id res chain seq x y z
N ASN A 1 -68.55 -38.74 -6.75
CA ASN A 1 -69.35 -37.55 -7.06
C ASN A 1 -68.39 -36.49 -7.61
N VAL A 2 -68.78 -35.84 -8.76
CA VAL A 2 -67.95 -34.85 -9.43
C VAL A 2 -67.69 -33.65 -8.53
N ILE A 3 -68.67 -33.27 -7.72
CA ILE A 3 -68.51 -32.14 -6.77
C ILE A 3 -67.51 -32.47 -5.69
N ASP A 4 -67.49 -33.66 -5.14
CA ASP A 4 -66.52 -34.08 -4.10
C ASP A 4 -65.09 -34.12 -4.69
N ALA A 5 -64.93 -34.57 -5.92
CA ALA A 5 -63.64 -34.57 -6.62
C ALA A 5 -63.15 -33.14 -6.87
N LEU A 6 -64.04 -32.22 -7.26
CA LEU A 6 -63.70 -30.81 -7.46
C LEU A 6 -63.29 -30.12 -6.14
N LEU A 7 -64.06 -30.36 -5.08
CA LEU A 7 -63.72 -29.83 -3.73
C LEU A 7 -62.41 -30.38 -3.23
N PHE A 8 -62.13 -31.65 -3.43
CA PHE A 8 -60.87 -32.26 -3.05
C PHE A 8 -59.70 -31.64 -3.84
N ALA A 9 -59.84 -31.54 -5.17
CA ALA A 9 -58.82 -30.96 -6.02
C ALA A 9 -58.49 -29.49 -5.68
N THR A 10 -59.54 -28.67 -5.43
CA THR A 10 -59.35 -27.26 -5.00
C THR A 10 -58.69 -27.16 -3.59
N SER A 11 -59.08 -28.02 -2.66
CA SER A 11 -58.46 -28.06 -1.33
C SER A 11 -56.98 -28.40 -1.40
N VAL A 12 -56.61 -29.39 -2.23
CA VAL A 12 -55.20 -29.78 -2.46
C VAL A 12 -54.46 -28.64 -3.14
N ALA A 13 -55.03 -28.02 -4.17
CA ALA A 13 -54.38 -26.90 -4.87
C ALA A 13 -54.14 -25.71 -3.95
N VAL A 14 -55.10 -25.33 -3.12
CA VAL A 14 -54.97 -24.24 -2.13
C VAL A 14 -53.96 -24.58 -1.05
N GLY A 15 -53.91 -25.85 -0.58
CA GLY A 15 -52.96 -26.29 0.43
C GLY A 15 -51.49 -26.37 -0.03
N ILE A 16 -51.26 -26.73 -1.32
CA ILE A 16 -49.91 -26.88 -1.87
C ILE A 16 -49.34 -25.55 -2.36
N THR A 17 -50.15 -24.62 -2.86
CA THR A 17 -49.68 -23.36 -3.46
C THR A 17 -48.77 -22.54 -2.52
N PRO A 18 -49.10 -22.31 -1.25
CA PRO A 18 -48.20 -21.55 -0.32
C PRO A 18 -46.86 -22.22 -0.10
N GLN A 19 -46.79 -23.56 -0.15
CA GLN A 19 -45.57 -24.32 0.10
C GLN A 19 -44.67 -24.37 -1.14
N MET A 20 -45.25 -24.27 -2.33
CA MET A 20 -44.46 -24.31 -3.56
C MET A 20 -43.77 -22.99 -3.89
N LEU A 21 -44.29 -21.85 -3.42
CA LEU A 21 -43.69 -20.54 -3.69
C LEU A 21 -42.23 -20.42 -3.19
N PRO A 22 -41.89 -20.77 -1.95
CA PRO A 22 -40.48 -20.74 -1.47
C PRO A 22 -39.57 -21.67 -2.30
N VAL A 23 -40.08 -22.84 -2.72
CA VAL A 23 -39.33 -23.80 -3.54
C VAL A 23 -38.98 -23.21 -4.89
N ILE A 24 -39.94 -22.59 -5.56
CA ILE A 24 -39.75 -21.95 -6.87
C ILE A 24 -38.73 -20.82 -6.76
N VAL A 25 -38.87 -19.94 -5.74
CA VAL A 25 -37.95 -18.83 -5.50
C VAL A 25 -36.53 -19.36 -5.25
N THR A 26 -36.39 -20.32 -4.37
CA THR A 26 -35.07 -20.89 -4.03
C THR A 26 -34.41 -21.57 -5.24
N THR A 27 -35.21 -22.30 -6.04
CA THR A 27 -34.68 -22.95 -7.25
C THR A 27 -34.23 -21.90 -8.30
N SER A 28 -35.03 -20.85 -8.49
CA SER A 28 -34.67 -19.75 -9.38
C SER A 28 -33.41 -19.02 -8.94
N LEU A 29 -33.28 -18.70 -7.64
CA LEU A 29 -32.10 -18.08 -7.09
C LEU A 29 -30.87 -18.98 -7.20
N SER A 30 -31.02 -20.29 -6.96
CA SER A 30 -29.94 -21.27 -7.12
C SER A 30 -29.43 -21.34 -8.55
N GLN A 31 -30.33 -21.28 -9.51
CA GLN A 31 -29.97 -21.22 -10.95
C GLN A 31 -29.22 -19.92 -11.24
N GLY A 32 -29.70 -18.78 -10.76
CA GLY A 32 -29.01 -17.48 -10.88
C GLY A 32 -27.60 -17.51 -10.25
N ALA A 33 -27.46 -18.08 -9.06
CA ALA A 33 -26.15 -18.26 -8.42
C ALA A 33 -25.17 -19.11 -9.24
N LYS A 34 -25.69 -20.19 -9.87
CA LYS A 34 -24.89 -21.04 -10.77
C LYS A 34 -24.41 -20.29 -12.01
N ASP A 35 -25.25 -19.44 -12.58
CA ASP A 35 -24.90 -18.64 -13.76
C ASP A 35 -23.89 -17.52 -13.40
N LEU A 36 -24.02 -16.93 -12.22
CA LEU A 36 -23.02 -16.00 -11.68
C LEU A 36 -21.69 -16.69 -11.40
N ALA A 37 -21.70 -17.91 -10.84
CA ALA A 37 -20.49 -18.70 -10.59
C ALA A 37 -19.71 -18.99 -11.89
N ARG A 38 -20.39 -19.23 -13.00
CA ARG A 38 -19.77 -19.39 -14.33
C ARG A 38 -19.06 -18.11 -14.80
N ARG A 39 -19.51 -16.95 -14.30
CA ARG A 39 -18.90 -15.64 -14.53
C ARG A 39 -17.91 -15.26 -13.44
N GLN A 40 -17.43 -16.22 -12.65
CA GLN A 40 -16.46 -16.04 -11.56
C GLN A 40 -16.97 -15.16 -10.39
N VAL A 41 -18.29 -15.06 -10.22
CA VAL A 41 -18.93 -14.36 -9.09
C VAL A 41 -19.42 -15.39 -8.08
N ILE A 42 -18.93 -15.33 -6.84
CA ILE A 42 -19.35 -16.20 -5.75
C ILE A 42 -20.42 -15.46 -4.92
N VAL A 43 -21.63 -16.01 -4.93
CA VAL A 43 -22.74 -15.50 -4.12
C VAL A 43 -22.69 -16.14 -2.75
N LYS A 44 -22.52 -15.32 -1.70
CA LYS A 44 -22.53 -15.79 -0.30
C LYS A 44 -23.94 -15.95 0.26
N GLU A 45 -24.86 -15.10 -0.16
CA GLU A 45 -26.25 -15.08 0.29
C GLU A 45 -27.19 -15.08 -0.92
N LEU A 46 -27.99 -16.15 -1.10
CA LEU A 46 -28.87 -16.28 -2.25
C LEU A 46 -29.88 -15.13 -2.42
N PRO A 47 -30.50 -14.60 -1.32
CA PRO A 47 -31.43 -13.47 -1.46
C PRO A 47 -30.80 -12.20 -2.04
N ALA A 48 -29.46 -12.04 -1.88
CA ALA A 48 -28.75 -10.88 -2.44
C ALA A 48 -28.83 -10.78 -3.97
N ILE A 49 -29.07 -11.91 -4.68
CA ILE A 49 -29.22 -11.92 -6.15
C ILE A 49 -30.38 -11.03 -6.60
N GLN A 50 -31.48 -11.00 -5.83
CA GLN A 50 -32.64 -10.15 -6.17
C GLN A 50 -32.30 -8.66 -6.11
N ASN A 51 -31.41 -8.27 -5.17
CA ASN A 51 -31.00 -6.88 -5.01
C ASN A 51 -30.06 -6.41 -6.13
N LEU A 52 -29.29 -7.33 -6.74
CA LEU A 52 -28.37 -6.99 -7.84
C LEU A 52 -29.08 -6.35 -9.04
N GLY A 53 -30.34 -6.79 -9.33
CA GLY A 53 -31.13 -6.22 -10.41
C GLY A 53 -31.78 -4.86 -10.11
N ALA A 54 -31.77 -4.42 -8.86
CA ALA A 54 -32.37 -3.17 -8.39
C ALA A 54 -31.35 -2.13 -7.96
N MET A 55 -30.05 -2.39 -8.13
CA MET A 55 -29.01 -1.46 -7.74
C MET A 55 -28.84 -0.34 -8.77
N ASP A 56 -28.87 0.91 -8.29
CA ASP A 56 -28.60 2.11 -9.08
C ASP A 56 -27.18 2.65 -8.82
N VAL A 57 -26.57 2.30 -7.71
CA VAL A 57 -25.25 2.77 -7.28
C VAL A 57 -24.39 1.60 -6.84
N LEU A 58 -23.21 1.46 -7.42
CA LEU A 58 -22.20 0.47 -7.04
C LEU A 58 -20.99 1.18 -6.41
N CYS A 59 -20.72 0.92 -5.13
CA CYS A 59 -19.51 1.36 -4.46
C CYS A 59 -18.46 0.25 -4.53
N CYS A 60 -17.38 0.50 -5.26
CA CYS A 60 -16.24 -0.42 -5.34
C CYS A 60 -15.06 0.10 -4.52
N ASP A 61 -14.37 -0.80 -3.83
CA ASP A 61 -13.04 -0.52 -3.33
C ASP A 61 -12.05 -0.42 -4.51
N LYS A 62 -11.08 0.51 -4.41
CA LYS A 62 -10.09 0.72 -5.47
C LYS A 62 -9.02 -0.38 -5.44
N THR A 63 -8.37 -0.54 -4.28
CA THR A 63 -7.17 -1.36 -4.15
C THR A 63 -7.52 -2.85 -4.10
N GLY A 64 -6.90 -3.64 -5.00
CA GLY A 64 -7.17 -5.08 -5.14
C GLY A 64 -8.46 -5.43 -5.90
N THR A 65 -9.38 -4.48 -6.05
CA THR A 65 -10.62 -4.67 -6.84
C THR A 65 -10.48 -4.11 -8.25
N LEU A 66 -10.25 -2.81 -8.38
CA LEU A 66 -10.03 -2.13 -9.66
C LEU A 66 -8.56 -2.12 -10.07
N THR A 67 -7.65 -2.22 -9.11
CA THR A 67 -6.20 -2.27 -9.35
C THR A 67 -5.66 -3.68 -9.26
N GLU A 68 -4.49 -3.91 -9.85
CA GLU A 68 -3.71 -5.14 -9.71
C GLU A 68 -3.24 -5.30 -8.25
N ASP A 69 -2.98 -6.56 -7.83
CA ASP A 69 -2.39 -6.85 -6.52
C ASP A 69 -0.87 -6.61 -6.49
N ARG A 70 -0.45 -5.54 -7.13
CA ARG A 70 0.94 -5.06 -7.11
C ARG A 70 0.97 -3.55 -7.03
N ILE A 71 2.05 -3.04 -6.47
CA ILE A 71 2.36 -1.61 -6.41
C ILE A 71 3.63 -1.40 -7.22
N VAL A 72 3.70 -0.31 -7.96
CA VAL A 72 4.88 0.06 -8.76
C VAL A 72 5.46 1.35 -8.19
N LEU A 73 6.77 1.37 -7.94
CA LEU A 73 7.48 2.61 -7.63
C LEU A 73 7.69 3.39 -8.92
N GLU A 74 6.89 4.43 -9.12
CA GLU A 74 6.88 5.25 -10.32
C GLU A 74 7.99 6.31 -10.29
N ARG A 75 8.10 7.05 -9.16
CA ARG A 75 9.09 8.12 -9.00
C ARG A 75 9.77 8.04 -7.64
N TYR A 76 11.04 8.46 -7.61
CA TYR A 76 11.84 8.64 -6.39
C TYR A 76 12.50 10.02 -6.47
N LEU A 77 11.94 10.97 -5.70
CA LEU A 77 12.18 12.39 -5.86
C LEU A 77 12.89 12.96 -4.62
N ASN A 78 13.84 13.87 -4.84
CA ASN A 78 14.36 14.70 -3.76
C ASN A 78 13.35 15.77 -3.34
N THR A 79 13.73 16.61 -2.39
CA THR A 79 12.86 17.65 -1.82
C THR A 79 12.59 18.83 -2.77
N ASP A 80 13.27 18.90 -3.91
CA ASP A 80 13.04 19.86 -4.98
C ASP A 80 12.18 19.30 -6.14
N GLY A 81 11.84 18.00 -6.07
CA GLY A 81 10.99 17.34 -7.05
C GLY A 81 11.74 16.70 -8.21
N ASN A 82 13.07 16.62 -8.14
CA ASN A 82 13.89 15.96 -9.13
C ASN A 82 14.12 14.48 -8.75
N GLU A 83 14.25 13.60 -9.76
CA GLU A 83 14.65 12.22 -9.51
C GLU A 83 16.05 12.16 -8.87
N ASP A 84 16.17 11.39 -7.77
CA ASP A 84 17.43 11.25 -7.04
C ASP A 84 17.62 9.82 -6.55
N ALA A 85 18.62 9.14 -7.11
CA ALA A 85 18.96 7.77 -6.75
C ALA A 85 19.36 7.58 -5.28
N ARG A 86 19.76 8.65 -4.58
CA ARG A 86 20.07 8.60 -3.13
C ARG A 86 18.80 8.35 -2.31
N VAL A 87 17.66 8.89 -2.72
CA VAL A 87 16.36 8.60 -2.09
C VAL A 87 16.02 7.12 -2.25
N LEU A 88 16.18 6.58 -3.47
CA LEU A 88 15.97 5.16 -3.74
C LEU A 88 16.93 4.27 -2.94
N ARG A 89 18.19 4.65 -2.82
CA ARG A 89 19.19 3.95 -2.01
C ARG A 89 18.77 3.84 -0.53
N HIS A 90 18.36 4.95 0.09
CA HIS A 90 17.91 4.94 1.47
C HIS A 90 16.62 4.12 1.64
N ALA A 91 15.68 4.27 0.73
CA ALA A 91 14.47 3.46 0.72
C ALA A 91 14.76 1.96 0.60
N PHE A 92 15.73 1.59 -0.26
CA PHE A 92 16.17 0.21 -0.41
C PHE A 92 16.77 -0.35 0.89
N LEU A 93 17.67 0.39 1.56
CA LEU A 93 18.25 -0.03 2.83
C LEU A 93 17.15 -0.31 3.87
N ASN A 94 16.18 0.58 3.99
CA ASN A 94 15.07 0.38 4.90
C ASN A 94 14.21 -0.83 4.51
N SER A 95 13.80 -0.96 3.24
CA SER A 95 12.93 -2.04 2.77
C SER A 95 13.60 -3.41 2.77
N PHE A 96 14.91 -3.46 2.51
CA PHE A 96 15.65 -4.72 2.46
C PHE A 96 15.97 -5.27 3.86
N PHE A 97 16.46 -4.40 4.78
CA PHE A 97 16.94 -4.82 6.09
C PHE A 97 15.86 -4.91 7.17
N GLN A 98 14.63 -4.45 6.92
CA GLN A 98 13.52 -4.68 7.85
C GLN A 98 13.25 -6.17 8.04
N THR A 99 12.87 -6.58 9.26
CA THR A 99 12.41 -7.95 9.57
C THR A 99 10.90 -8.06 9.41
N GLY A 100 10.43 -9.29 9.16
CA GLY A 100 9.02 -9.59 8.98
C GLY A 100 8.61 -9.73 7.51
N LEU A 101 7.30 -9.78 7.29
CA LEU A 101 6.73 -9.89 5.95
C LEU A 101 6.90 -8.56 5.21
N LYS A 102 7.62 -8.59 4.09
CA LYS A 102 7.73 -7.44 3.20
C LYS A 102 6.37 -7.18 2.57
N ASN A 103 5.90 -5.96 2.70
CA ASN A 103 4.67 -5.52 2.06
C ASN A 103 4.91 -5.19 0.57
N LEU A 104 3.85 -4.93 -0.17
CA LEU A 104 3.94 -4.60 -1.61
C LEU A 104 4.80 -3.36 -1.89
N ILE A 105 4.82 -2.39 -0.99
CA ILE A 105 5.65 -1.18 -1.09
C ILE A 105 7.13 -1.54 -1.00
N ASP A 106 7.50 -2.41 -0.05
CA ASP A 106 8.88 -2.88 0.11
C ASP A 106 9.37 -3.64 -1.11
N LEU A 107 8.53 -4.53 -1.63
CA LEU A 107 8.85 -5.28 -2.84
C LEU A 107 9.04 -4.33 -4.04
N ALA A 108 8.17 -3.34 -4.22
CA ALA A 108 8.28 -2.37 -5.30
C ALA A 108 9.58 -1.54 -5.22
N VAL A 109 10.03 -1.17 -4.01
CA VAL A 109 11.31 -0.48 -3.80
C VAL A 109 12.49 -1.37 -4.15
N ILE A 110 12.48 -2.63 -3.70
CA ILE A 110 13.55 -3.59 -3.95
C ILE A 110 13.64 -3.88 -5.44
N ASP A 111 12.51 -4.19 -6.09
CA ASP A 111 12.45 -4.47 -7.54
C ASP A 111 12.96 -3.28 -8.35
N ARG A 112 12.57 -2.05 -7.99
CA ARG A 112 13.04 -0.84 -8.68
C ARG A 112 14.55 -0.66 -8.53
N ALA A 113 15.10 -0.87 -7.33
CA ALA A 113 16.52 -0.74 -7.08
C ALA A 113 17.37 -1.81 -7.79
N ASP A 114 16.84 -3.04 -7.93
CA ASP A 114 17.52 -4.14 -8.62
C ASP A 114 17.54 -3.94 -10.15
N VAL A 115 16.55 -3.24 -10.72
CA VAL A 115 16.43 -2.96 -12.16
C VAL A 115 17.13 -1.66 -12.56
N THR A 116 17.32 -0.71 -11.65
CA THR A 116 17.93 0.58 -11.95
C THR A 116 19.42 0.41 -12.23
N PRO A 117 19.94 0.78 -13.44
CA PRO A 117 21.34 0.59 -13.77
C PRO A 117 22.25 1.46 -12.90
N SER A 118 23.38 0.92 -12.48
CA SER A 118 24.43 1.64 -11.71
C SER A 118 25.02 2.85 -12.45
N THR A 119 24.71 3.02 -13.73
CA THR A 119 25.18 4.14 -14.57
C THR A 119 24.44 5.46 -14.29
N VAL A 120 23.29 5.43 -13.61
CA VAL A 120 22.48 6.63 -13.33
C VAL A 120 23.11 7.49 -12.23
N ALA A 121 23.95 6.91 -11.38
CA ALA A 121 24.75 7.68 -10.41
C ALA A 121 26.02 6.89 -10.00
N PRO A 122 27.23 7.39 -10.32
CA PRO A 122 28.49 6.71 -10.00
C PRO A 122 28.71 6.42 -8.51
N ASP A 123 28.11 7.22 -7.62
CA ASP A 123 28.19 7.06 -6.16
C ASP A 123 27.00 6.34 -5.52
N SER A 124 25.95 6.05 -6.28
CA SER A 124 24.78 5.34 -5.78
C SER A 124 24.84 3.88 -6.19
N MET A 125 25.54 3.08 -5.43
CA MET A 125 25.37 1.63 -5.48
C MET A 125 23.93 1.29 -5.11
N LEU A 126 23.26 0.49 -5.93
CA LEU A 126 21.90 0.02 -5.73
C LEU A 126 21.88 -1.52 -5.74
N GLY A 127 20.82 -2.10 -5.20
CA GLY A 127 20.59 -3.54 -5.26
C GLY A 127 21.67 -4.37 -4.53
N GLN A 128 22.24 -5.37 -5.21
CA GLN A 128 23.15 -6.35 -4.63
C GLN A 128 24.36 -5.72 -3.92
N SER A 129 24.93 -4.66 -4.46
CA SER A 129 26.10 -4.01 -3.87
C SER A 129 25.83 -3.35 -2.51
N LEU A 130 24.60 -2.91 -2.25
CA LEU A 130 24.20 -2.40 -0.93
C LEU A 130 23.99 -3.54 0.07
N ARG A 131 23.49 -4.69 -0.37
CA ARG A 131 23.32 -5.88 0.48
C ARG A 131 24.64 -6.33 1.10
N ASP A 132 25.71 -6.27 0.32
CA ASP A 132 27.03 -6.74 0.74
C ASP A 132 27.81 -5.69 1.58
N ARG A 133 27.44 -4.40 1.46
CA ARG A 133 28.13 -3.29 2.14
C ARG A 133 27.57 -2.94 3.51
N TYR A 134 26.31 -3.22 3.73
CA TYR A 134 25.62 -2.84 4.97
C TYR A 134 25.20 -4.07 5.75
N THR A 135 25.23 -3.94 7.05
CA THR A 135 24.67 -4.93 7.98
C THR A 135 23.57 -4.28 8.82
N LYS A 136 22.53 -5.02 9.11
CA LYS A 136 21.49 -4.55 10.02
C LYS A 136 22.03 -4.51 11.44
N VAL A 137 21.78 -3.40 12.12
CA VAL A 137 22.09 -3.21 13.54
C VAL A 137 20.84 -3.40 14.38
N ASP A 138 19.75 -2.66 14.04
CA ASP A 138 18.50 -2.67 14.78
C ASP A 138 17.33 -2.19 13.92
N GLU A 139 16.12 -2.22 14.45
CA GLU A 139 14.95 -1.62 13.81
C GLU A 139 13.92 -1.12 14.83
N VAL A 140 13.17 -0.11 14.45
CA VAL A 140 11.93 0.30 15.12
C VAL A 140 10.78 -0.13 14.19
N PRO A 141 10.04 -1.20 14.56
CA PRO A 141 9.02 -1.77 13.68
C PRO A 141 7.91 -0.79 13.32
N PHE A 142 7.19 -1.10 12.23
CA PHE A 142 6.04 -0.30 11.82
C PHE A 142 4.96 -0.28 12.90
N ASP A 143 4.42 0.90 13.14
CA ASP A 143 3.31 1.14 14.04
C ASP A 143 2.22 1.98 13.33
N PHE A 144 0.97 1.56 13.43
CA PHE A 144 -0.16 2.24 12.78
C PHE A 144 -0.42 3.64 13.34
N SER A 145 -0.07 3.92 14.60
CA SER A 145 -0.22 5.25 15.18
C SER A 145 0.85 6.22 14.68
N ARG A 146 2.07 5.71 14.51
CA ARG A 146 3.22 6.49 14.01
C ARG A 146 3.33 6.50 12.49
N ARG A 147 2.72 5.54 11.80
CA ARG A 147 2.72 5.33 10.34
C ARG A 147 4.12 5.38 9.71
N ARG A 148 5.14 4.92 10.43
CA ARG A 148 6.53 4.89 9.98
C ARG A 148 7.28 3.68 10.53
N LEU A 149 8.38 3.37 9.89
CA LEU A 149 9.28 2.27 10.22
C LEU A 149 10.72 2.73 10.04
N SER A 150 11.58 2.41 11.01
CA SER A 150 13.01 2.76 10.97
C SER A 150 13.86 1.49 10.98
N VAL A 151 14.94 1.52 10.20
CA VAL A 151 15.98 0.49 10.23
C VAL A 151 17.31 1.17 10.47
N VAL A 152 18.13 0.60 11.35
CA VAL A 152 19.50 1.02 11.59
C VAL A 152 20.44 0.05 10.93
N VAL A 153 21.29 0.56 10.05
CA VAL A 153 22.30 -0.20 9.35
C VAL A 153 23.70 0.35 9.67
N ALA A 154 24.71 -0.50 9.58
CA ALA A 154 26.12 -0.11 9.68
C ALA A 154 26.84 -0.45 8.38
N ASP A 155 27.74 0.42 7.95
CA ASP A 155 28.65 0.14 6.85
C ASP A 155 29.88 -0.69 7.30
N ALA A 156 30.76 -1.03 6.36
CA ALA A 156 31.97 -1.80 6.61
C ALA A 156 32.97 -1.11 7.57
N GLN A 157 32.85 0.20 7.77
CA GLN A 157 33.64 0.99 8.70
C GLN A 157 32.98 1.11 10.08
N GLY A 158 31.80 0.52 10.26
CA GLY A 158 31.04 0.58 11.51
C GLY A 158 30.25 1.88 11.70
N LYS A 159 30.18 2.74 10.69
CA LYS A 159 29.36 3.94 10.72
C LYS A 159 27.89 3.58 10.61
N THR A 160 27.10 4.00 11.59
CA THR A 160 25.66 3.68 11.65
C THR A 160 24.81 4.73 10.94
N GLN A 161 23.71 4.28 10.37
CA GLN A 161 22.72 5.13 9.74
C GLN A 161 21.33 4.61 10.07
N MET A 162 20.47 5.46 10.63
CA MET A 162 19.06 5.18 10.79
C MET A 162 18.34 5.70 9.55
N VAL A 163 17.58 4.83 8.88
CA VAL A 163 16.77 5.18 7.74
C VAL A 163 15.31 4.92 8.09
N THR A 164 14.50 5.95 7.99
CA THR A 164 13.07 5.91 8.30
C THR A 164 12.25 6.17 7.05
N LYS A 165 11.19 5.40 6.86
CA LYS A 165 10.18 5.66 5.83
C LYS A 165 8.80 5.66 6.46
N GLY A 166 7.90 6.49 5.97
CA GLY A 166 6.55 6.62 6.51
C GLY A 166 5.68 7.59 5.73
N ALA A 167 4.47 7.78 6.21
CA ALA A 167 3.55 8.74 5.64
C ALA A 167 4.13 10.16 5.73
N ALA A 168 3.91 10.96 4.69
CA ALA A 168 4.63 12.22 4.51
C ALA A 168 4.45 13.19 5.68
N GLU A 169 3.23 13.35 6.20
CA GLU A 169 2.96 14.29 7.29
C GLU A 169 3.65 13.85 8.58
N GLU A 170 3.53 12.57 8.96
CA GLU A 170 4.15 12.00 10.16
C GLU A 170 5.69 12.00 10.08
N MET A 171 6.25 11.94 8.87
CA MET A 171 7.68 12.07 8.67
C MET A 171 8.17 13.52 8.82
N LEU A 172 7.39 14.49 8.36
CA LEU A 172 7.71 15.91 8.53
C LEU A 172 7.76 16.34 10.01
N GLU A 173 7.00 15.68 10.89
CA GLU A 173 7.02 15.95 12.34
C GLU A 173 8.34 15.59 13.02
N ILE A 174 9.07 14.59 12.50
CA ILE A 174 10.34 14.12 13.07
C ILE A 174 11.57 14.69 12.36
N CYS A 175 11.39 15.42 11.26
CA CYS A 175 12.47 16.02 10.49
C CYS A 175 12.73 17.46 10.92
N SER A 176 13.92 17.73 11.43
CA SER A 176 14.40 19.09 11.71
C SER A 176 15.24 19.65 10.54
N PHE A 177 15.66 18.77 9.63
CA PHE A 177 16.53 19.10 8.52
C PHE A 177 15.98 18.54 7.21
N VAL A 178 16.47 19.11 6.12
CA VAL A 178 16.19 18.67 4.75
C VAL A 178 17.51 18.56 3.99
N GLU A 179 17.64 17.56 3.15
CA GLU A 179 18.80 17.45 2.27
C GLU A 179 18.59 18.30 1.02
N VAL A 180 19.57 19.15 0.74
CA VAL A 180 19.67 19.95 -0.49
C VAL A 180 21.09 19.82 -1.01
N ASP A 181 21.26 19.37 -2.24
CA ASP A 181 22.55 19.21 -2.91
C ASP A 181 23.63 18.43 -2.11
N GLY A 182 23.19 17.40 -1.38
CA GLY A 182 24.09 16.55 -0.59
C GLY A 182 24.41 17.09 0.82
N ALA A 183 23.85 18.24 1.21
CA ALA A 183 24.04 18.84 2.52
C ALA A 183 22.73 18.93 3.33
N ALA A 184 22.82 18.65 4.62
CA ALA A 184 21.69 18.86 5.52
C ALA A 184 21.53 20.35 5.83
N GLN A 185 20.34 20.89 5.58
CA GLN A 185 19.97 22.26 5.90
C GLN A 185 18.77 22.27 6.84
N PRO A 186 18.58 23.29 7.69
CA PRO A 186 17.40 23.40 8.53
C PRO A 186 16.11 23.40 7.71
N LEU A 187 15.11 22.66 8.15
CA LEU A 187 13.79 22.63 7.54
C LEU A 187 13.01 23.90 7.93
N THR A 188 12.99 24.88 7.02
CA THR A 188 12.29 26.15 7.22
C THR A 188 10.80 26.00 6.89
N GLU A 189 9.97 26.93 7.41
CA GLU A 189 8.52 26.97 7.12
C GLU A 189 8.23 27.11 5.60
N ASP A 190 9.02 27.90 4.89
CA ASP A 190 8.88 28.06 3.43
C ASP A 190 9.15 26.75 2.69
N LYS A 191 10.21 26.03 3.12
CA LYS A 191 10.55 24.72 2.54
C LYS A 191 9.49 23.68 2.88
N LEU A 192 8.96 23.71 4.10
CA LEU A 192 7.86 22.83 4.53
C LEU A 192 6.59 23.07 3.68
N ALA A 193 6.23 24.34 3.44
CA ALA A 193 5.10 24.68 2.58
C ALA A 193 5.30 24.21 1.12
N GLN A 194 6.52 24.35 0.58
CA GLN A 194 6.89 23.86 -0.74
C GLN A 194 6.73 22.33 -0.82
N ILE A 195 7.24 21.62 0.17
CA ILE A 195 7.18 20.16 0.28
C ILE A 195 5.72 19.68 0.33
N ARG A 196 4.89 20.28 1.20
CA ARG A 196 3.47 19.94 1.28
C ARG A 196 2.74 20.14 -0.05
N LYS A 197 3.05 21.21 -0.76
CA LYS A 197 2.50 21.47 -2.10
C LYS A 197 2.93 20.39 -3.10
N GLN A 198 4.17 19.97 -3.06
CA GLN A 198 4.70 18.89 -3.92
C GLN A 198 3.98 17.56 -3.63
N VAL A 199 3.87 17.18 -2.35
CA VAL A 199 3.16 15.96 -1.92
C VAL A 199 1.69 16.01 -2.35
N ALA A 200 1.02 17.15 -2.16
CA ALA A 200 -0.37 17.33 -2.59
C ALA A 200 -0.51 17.20 -4.11
N GLY A 201 0.44 17.70 -4.90
CA GLY A 201 0.47 17.55 -6.35
C GLY A 201 0.57 16.08 -6.77
N LEU A 202 1.49 15.32 -6.20
CA LEU A 202 1.64 13.89 -6.47
C LEU A 202 0.39 13.08 -6.09
N ASN A 203 -0.22 13.40 -4.94
CA ASN A 203 -1.47 12.77 -4.51
C ASN A 203 -2.64 13.10 -5.47
N ALA A 204 -2.69 14.32 -6.01
CA ALA A 204 -3.69 14.72 -7.01
C ALA A 204 -3.53 13.98 -8.35
N GLU A 205 -2.31 13.56 -8.68
CA GLU A 205 -2.01 12.66 -9.81
C GLU A 205 -2.44 11.20 -9.53
N GLY A 206 -2.96 10.90 -8.34
CA GLY A 206 -3.38 9.56 -7.92
C GLY A 206 -2.24 8.67 -7.39
N LEU A 207 -1.07 9.25 -7.17
CA LEU A 207 0.08 8.53 -6.62
C LEU A 207 0.00 8.48 -5.08
N ARG A 208 0.44 7.37 -4.51
CA ARG A 208 0.64 7.24 -3.06
C ARG A 208 2.05 7.70 -2.70
N VAL A 209 2.18 8.70 -1.84
CA VAL A 209 3.47 9.29 -1.47
C VAL A 209 3.94 8.80 -0.11
N ILE A 210 5.20 8.38 -0.04
CA ILE A 210 5.90 7.99 1.19
C ILE A 210 7.18 8.82 1.28
N ALA A 211 7.43 9.42 2.44
CA ALA A 211 8.66 10.14 2.69
C ALA A 211 9.77 9.21 3.20
N VAL A 212 11.00 9.57 2.89
CA VAL A 212 12.23 8.90 3.32
C VAL A 212 13.12 9.91 4.02
N ALA A 213 13.55 9.59 5.22
CA ALA A 213 14.47 10.41 6.00
C ALA A 213 15.63 9.55 6.54
N GLN A 214 16.71 10.20 6.91
CA GLN A 214 17.88 9.54 7.46
C GLN A 214 18.46 10.32 8.64
N LYS A 215 19.21 9.63 9.50
CA LYS A 215 20.05 10.21 10.55
C LYS A 215 21.35 9.41 10.61
N THR A 216 22.47 10.10 10.43
CA THR A 216 23.79 9.48 10.46
C THR A 216 24.32 9.45 11.89
N ASP A 217 24.92 8.33 12.29
CA ASP A 217 25.47 8.10 13.62
C ASP A 217 24.48 8.45 14.74
N PRO A 218 23.26 7.85 14.75
CA PRO A 218 22.20 8.22 15.69
C PRO A 218 22.60 8.00 17.15
N ARG A 219 23.38 6.94 17.42
CA ARG A 219 24.04 6.62 18.69
C ARG A 219 25.16 5.62 18.46
N CYS A 220 26.16 5.62 19.36
CA CYS A 220 27.28 4.71 19.20
C CYS A 220 26.98 3.27 19.62
N VAL A 221 26.10 3.01 20.61
CA VAL A 221 25.80 1.65 21.14
C VAL A 221 24.42 1.62 21.80
N GLY A 222 23.69 0.52 21.65
CA GLY A 222 22.48 0.21 22.40
C GLY A 222 21.28 -0.12 21.51
N GLU A 223 20.17 -0.43 22.16
CA GLU A 223 18.88 -0.63 21.50
C GLU A 223 18.33 0.72 21.01
N PHE A 224 17.89 0.76 19.76
CA PHE A 224 17.25 1.91 19.18
C PHE A 224 15.73 1.83 19.42
N GLY A 225 15.10 2.97 19.66
CA GLY A 225 13.69 3.04 19.96
C GLY A 225 13.00 4.23 19.31
N ILE A 226 11.74 4.40 19.62
CA ILE A 226 10.90 5.48 19.10
C ILE A 226 11.49 6.87 19.42
N ALA A 227 12.14 7.02 20.56
CA ALA A 227 12.77 8.29 20.98
C ALA A 227 13.95 8.72 20.09
N ASP A 228 14.54 7.78 19.34
CA ASP A 228 15.64 8.06 18.43
C ASP A 228 15.16 8.60 17.07
N GLU A 229 13.88 8.42 16.76
CA GLU A 229 13.21 8.96 15.57
C GLU A 229 12.93 10.47 15.72
N CYS A 230 13.96 11.26 15.88
CA CYS A 230 13.90 12.71 16.00
C CYS A 230 15.08 13.35 15.30
N ASP A 231 14.97 14.64 14.97
CA ASP A 231 16.02 15.42 14.29
C ASP A 231 16.54 14.73 13.01
N MET A 232 15.61 14.16 12.26
CA MET A 232 15.92 13.48 11.01
C MET A 232 16.18 14.48 9.88
N VAL A 233 16.92 14.03 8.88
CA VAL A 233 17.15 14.75 7.62
C VAL A 233 16.21 14.15 6.58
N LEU A 234 15.25 14.93 6.11
CA LEU A 234 14.36 14.52 5.02
C LEU A 234 15.16 14.42 3.72
N MET A 235 15.17 13.23 3.13
CA MET A 235 15.88 12.95 1.86
C MET A 235 14.97 13.22 0.65
N GLY A 236 13.70 12.88 0.75
CA GLY A 236 12.74 13.02 -0.35
C GLY A 236 11.57 12.06 -0.25
N PHE A 237 11.01 11.75 -1.42
CA PHE A 237 9.74 11.03 -1.52
C PHE A 237 9.79 9.90 -2.54
N LEU A 238 9.05 8.87 -2.25
CA LEU A 238 8.72 7.77 -3.14
C LEU A 238 7.26 7.91 -3.54
N ALA A 239 6.97 7.92 -4.82
CA ALA A 239 5.63 7.99 -5.35
C ALA A 239 5.27 6.66 -6.02
N PHE A 240 4.22 6.02 -5.52
CA PHE A 240 3.77 4.70 -5.94
C PHE A 240 2.47 4.80 -6.72
N LEU A 241 2.35 3.96 -7.73
CA LEU A 241 1.15 3.77 -8.52
C LEU A 241 0.55 2.40 -8.21
N ASP A 242 -0.77 2.37 -7.99
CA ASP A 242 -1.56 1.14 -8.00
C ASP A 242 -2.09 0.94 -9.45
N PRO A 243 -1.47 0.09 -10.29
CA PRO A 243 -1.88 -0.01 -11.70
C PRO A 243 -3.29 -0.56 -11.81
N PRO A 244 -4.16 0.04 -12.64
CA PRO A 244 -5.50 -0.46 -12.87
C PRO A 244 -5.46 -1.81 -13.60
N LYS A 245 -6.41 -2.69 -13.29
CA LYS A 245 -6.61 -3.92 -14.07
C LYS A 245 -7.05 -3.58 -15.49
N ALA A 246 -6.61 -4.34 -16.45
CA ALA A 246 -7.00 -4.16 -17.85
C ALA A 246 -8.53 -4.33 -18.09
N SER A 247 -9.24 -4.91 -17.12
CA SER A 247 -10.69 -5.13 -17.14
C SER A 247 -11.48 -4.08 -16.34
N ALA A 248 -10.81 -3.10 -15.75
CA ALA A 248 -11.45 -2.07 -14.91
C ALA A 248 -11.99 -0.91 -15.75
#